data_f1f4c425a22fdad1012a5a841f8d853b
#
_entry.id   f1f4c425a22fdad1012a5a841f8d853b
#
_cell.length_a   1.000
_cell.length_b   1.000
_cell.length_c   1.000
_cell.angle_alpha   90.00
_cell.angle_beta   90.00
_cell.angle_gamma   90.00
#
_symmetry.space_group_name_H-M   'P 1'
#
loop_
_entity.id
_entity.type
_entity.pdbx_description
1 polymer ?
#
loop_
_entity_poly.entity_id
_entity_poly.type
_entity_poly.pdbx_seq_one_letter_code
_entity_poly.pdbx_strand_id
1 'polypeptide(L)'
;TRPAEPGAELLRPVADLLREILDEDARWLDAVGPGTRVDGDLLVESHEMAAWSAALRDRYGPRVDLAAHVAQLGIDQIIGLTVGDVAAYVAARRDAPRAESAGGGAGAPPAGGG
;
A
#
# COMPACT_ATOMS: atom_id res chain seq x y z
N THR A 1 2.38 24.87 8.34
CA THR A 1 1.94 23.49 8.30
C THR A 1 3.12 22.55 8.19
N ARG A 2 3.14 21.57 8.99
CA ARG A 2 4.23 20.62 8.92
C ARG A 2 4.02 19.61 7.81
N PRO A 3 5.10 19.04 7.32
CA PRO A 3 4.97 18.03 6.28
C PRO A 3 4.22 16.82 6.78
N ALA A 4 3.43 16.24 5.92
CA ALA A 4 2.74 15.01 6.22
C ALA A 4 3.73 13.86 6.15
N GLU A 5 3.44 12.81 6.88
CA GLU A 5 4.21 11.60 6.78
C GLU A 5 4.00 10.97 5.41
N PRO A 6 5.00 10.20 4.91
CA PRO A 6 4.82 9.52 3.63
C PRO A 6 3.55 8.68 3.64
N GLY A 7 2.72 8.88 2.63
CA GLY A 7 1.51 8.11 2.50
C GLY A 7 0.35 8.56 3.35
N ALA A 8 0.49 9.65 4.10
CA ALA A 8 -0.59 10.09 4.98
C ALA A 8 -1.89 10.32 4.22
N GLU A 9 -1.81 10.89 3.03
CA GLU A 9 -3.00 11.13 2.23
C GLU A 9 -3.60 9.84 1.67
N LEU A 10 -2.84 8.76 1.68
CA LEU A 10 -3.31 7.46 1.20
C LEU A 10 -3.84 6.57 2.30
N LEU A 11 -3.68 6.97 3.55
CA LEU A 11 -4.06 6.11 4.66
C LEU A 11 -5.52 5.68 4.56
N ARG A 12 -6.41 6.63 4.37
CA ARG A 12 -7.83 6.32 4.31
C ARG A 12 -8.22 5.50 3.09
N PRO A 13 -7.83 5.87 1.86
CA PRO A 13 -8.16 5.02 0.72
C PRO A 13 -7.53 3.64 0.77
N VAL A 14 -6.32 3.53 1.29
CA VAL A 14 -5.67 2.22 1.46
C VAL A 14 -6.43 1.37 2.47
N ALA A 15 -6.81 1.97 3.60
CA ALA A 15 -7.57 1.27 4.62
C ALA A 15 -8.98 0.91 4.12
N ASP A 16 -9.56 1.76 3.29
CA ASP A 16 -10.90 1.50 2.76
C ASP A 16 -10.95 0.26 1.86
N LEU A 17 -9.89 0.03 1.11
CA LEU A 17 -9.81 -1.19 0.31
C LEU A 17 -9.81 -2.43 1.21
N LEU A 18 -9.10 -2.35 2.32
CA LEU A 18 -9.10 -3.46 3.28
C LEU A 18 -10.47 -3.61 3.95
N ARG A 19 -11.12 -2.49 4.24
CA ARG A 19 -12.46 -2.51 4.81
C ARG A 19 -13.42 -3.31 3.93
N GLU A 20 -13.34 -3.11 2.62
CA GLU A 20 -14.21 -3.84 1.69
C GLU A 20 -13.92 -5.33 1.71
N ILE A 21 -12.65 -5.68 1.78
CA ILE A 21 -12.24 -7.09 1.80
C ILE A 21 -12.72 -7.76 3.08
N LEU A 22 -12.66 -7.06 4.20
CA LEU A 22 -13.08 -7.60 5.49
C LEU A 22 -14.59 -7.48 5.72
N ASP A 23 -15.29 -6.83 4.82
CA ASP A 23 -16.73 -6.61 4.93
C ASP A 23 -17.09 -5.86 6.21
N GLU A 24 -16.34 -4.79 6.48
CA GLU A 24 -16.56 -3.95 7.65
C GLU A 24 -17.30 -2.68 7.27
N ASP A 25 -17.72 -1.93 8.28
CA ASP A 25 -18.48 -0.71 8.05
C ASP A 25 -17.63 0.54 8.20
N ALA A 26 -18.27 1.72 8.06
CA ALA A 26 -17.57 2.98 8.12
C ALA A 26 -16.94 3.25 9.50
N ARG A 27 -17.54 2.72 10.55
CA ARG A 27 -16.98 2.89 11.90
C ARG A 27 -15.63 2.20 12.02
N TRP A 28 -15.51 1.03 11.40
CA TRP A 28 -14.25 0.32 11.39
C TRP A 28 -13.18 1.19 10.74
N LEU A 29 -13.53 1.81 9.61
CA LEU A 29 -12.59 2.67 8.89
C LEU A 29 -12.19 3.88 9.72
N ASP A 30 -13.13 4.47 10.42
CA ASP A 30 -12.86 5.64 11.26
C ASP A 30 -11.92 5.31 12.42
N ALA A 31 -11.93 4.05 12.85
CA ALA A 31 -11.09 3.61 13.96
C ALA A 31 -9.65 3.28 13.52
N VAL A 32 -9.41 3.13 12.23
CA VAL A 32 -8.09 2.77 11.72
C VAL A 32 -7.22 4.02 11.64
N GLY A 33 -6.05 3.95 12.26
CA GLY A 33 -5.07 5.03 12.20
C GLY A 33 -3.77 4.54 11.61
N PRO A 34 -2.79 5.44 11.47
CA PRO A 34 -1.51 5.04 10.89
C PRO A 34 -0.77 4.02 11.74
N GLY A 35 -0.99 4.02 13.03
CA GLY A 35 -0.35 3.05 13.93
C GLY A 35 -1.11 1.77 14.13
N THR A 36 -2.27 1.60 13.50
CA THR A 36 -3.05 0.37 13.62
C THR A 36 -2.29 -0.77 12.96
N ARG A 37 -2.09 -1.84 13.72
CA ARG A 37 -1.29 -2.96 13.25
C ARG A 37 -2.16 -3.93 12.45
N VAL A 38 -1.63 -4.33 11.30
CA VAL A 38 -2.35 -5.21 10.39
C VAL A 38 -2.58 -6.58 11.03
N ASP A 39 -1.56 -7.13 11.66
CA ASP A 39 -1.67 -8.43 12.30
C ASP A 39 -2.26 -8.33 13.72
N GLY A 40 -1.68 -7.47 14.54
CA GLY A 40 -2.02 -7.43 15.96
C GLY A 40 -3.38 -6.83 16.26
N ASP A 41 -3.78 -5.83 15.50
CA ASP A 41 -5.03 -5.11 15.78
C ASP A 41 -6.17 -5.52 14.85
N LEU A 42 -5.87 -5.75 13.58
CA LEU A 42 -6.91 -6.03 12.58
C LEU A 42 -7.05 -7.53 12.29
N LEU A 43 -6.08 -8.32 12.67
CA LEU A 43 -6.11 -9.78 12.51
C LEU A 43 -6.34 -10.20 11.06
N VAL A 44 -5.68 -9.50 10.15
CA VAL A 44 -5.80 -9.79 8.73
C VAL A 44 -5.16 -11.14 8.41
N GLU A 45 -5.91 -12.01 7.76
CA GLU A 45 -5.42 -13.33 7.41
C GLU A 45 -4.68 -13.30 6.08
N SER A 46 -3.96 -14.39 5.80
CA SER A 46 -3.12 -14.43 4.61
C SER A 46 -3.91 -14.22 3.31
N HIS A 47 -5.09 -14.86 3.20
CA HIS A 47 -5.89 -14.69 1.99
C HIS A 47 -6.44 -13.27 1.88
N GLU A 48 -6.70 -12.63 3.01
CA GLU A 48 -7.15 -11.25 3.01
C GLU A 48 -6.00 -10.31 2.64
N MET A 49 -4.80 -10.62 3.12
CA MET A 49 -3.62 -9.85 2.73
C MET A 49 -3.39 -9.95 1.22
N ALA A 50 -3.56 -11.13 0.65
CA ALA A 50 -3.40 -11.32 -0.79
C ALA A 50 -4.44 -10.53 -1.57
N ALA A 51 -5.68 -10.52 -1.09
CA ALA A 51 -6.74 -9.74 -1.74
C ALA A 51 -6.46 -8.25 -1.65
N TRP A 52 -5.96 -7.79 -0.50
CA TRP A 52 -5.61 -6.39 -0.31
C TRP A 52 -4.47 -5.99 -1.25
N SER A 53 -3.47 -6.87 -1.37
CA SER A 53 -2.37 -6.63 -2.29
C SER A 53 -2.86 -6.49 -3.72
N ALA A 54 -3.77 -7.36 -4.14
CA ALA A 54 -4.33 -7.30 -5.49
C ALA A 54 -5.12 -6.01 -5.71
N ALA A 55 -5.92 -5.62 -4.72
CA ALA A 55 -6.71 -4.40 -4.81
C ALA A 55 -5.83 -3.16 -4.90
N LEU A 56 -4.76 -3.14 -4.11
CA LEU A 56 -3.83 -2.01 -4.14
C LEU A 56 -3.12 -1.93 -5.47
N ARG A 57 -2.72 -3.07 -6.01
CA ARG A 57 -2.05 -3.11 -7.31
C ARG A 57 -2.97 -2.63 -8.41
N ASP A 58 -4.22 -3.06 -8.35
CA ASP A 58 -5.22 -2.68 -9.34
C ASP A 58 -5.46 -1.17 -9.32
N ARG A 59 -5.46 -0.59 -8.12
CA ARG A 59 -5.77 0.82 -7.96
C ARG A 59 -4.57 1.73 -8.22
N TYR A 60 -3.39 1.32 -7.80
CA TYR A 60 -2.21 2.20 -7.79
C TYR A 60 -1.13 1.79 -8.77
N GLY A 61 -1.27 0.67 -9.43
CA GLY A 61 -0.37 0.27 -10.48
C GLY A 61 0.45 -0.96 -10.18
N PRO A 62 1.08 -1.55 -11.21
CA PRO A 62 1.76 -2.83 -11.08
C PRO A 62 3.02 -2.80 -10.21
N ARG A 63 3.53 -1.63 -9.88
CA ARG A 63 4.68 -1.54 -8.99
C ARG A 63 4.31 -1.73 -7.54
N VAL A 64 3.02 -1.62 -7.22
CA VAL A 64 2.53 -1.84 -5.87
C VAL A 64 2.24 -3.33 -5.72
N ASP A 65 3.09 -4.00 -4.96
CA ASP A 65 2.94 -5.43 -4.73
C ASP A 65 3.16 -5.69 -3.25
N LEU A 66 2.11 -5.52 -2.49
CA LEU A 66 2.18 -5.63 -1.04
C LEU A 66 2.60 -7.04 -0.61
N ALA A 67 2.09 -8.07 -1.29
CA ALA A 67 2.43 -9.44 -0.93
C ALA A 67 3.93 -9.69 -1.08
N ALA A 68 4.53 -9.20 -2.16
CA ALA A 68 5.96 -9.35 -2.36
C ALA A 68 6.75 -8.54 -1.33
N HIS A 69 6.25 -7.34 -1.01
CA HIS A 69 6.90 -6.51 0.00
C HIS A 69 6.91 -7.21 1.36
N VAL A 70 5.77 -7.75 1.77
CA VAL A 70 5.65 -8.45 3.05
C VAL A 70 6.54 -9.69 3.08
N ALA A 71 6.65 -10.38 1.95
CA ALA A 71 7.49 -11.58 1.88
C ALA A 71 8.96 -11.29 2.14
N GLN A 72 9.39 -10.05 1.97
CA GLN A 72 10.78 -9.66 2.21
C GLN A 72 11.03 -9.21 3.64
N LEU A 73 9.98 -9.04 4.43
CA LEU A 73 10.11 -8.57 5.80
C LEU A 73 10.46 -9.72 6.74
N GLY A 74 11.20 -9.40 7.80
CA GLY A 74 11.42 -10.36 8.85
C GLY A 74 10.18 -10.50 9.73
N ILE A 75 10.17 -11.54 10.53
CA ILE A 75 9.04 -11.83 11.43
C ILE A 75 8.68 -10.61 12.29
N ASP A 76 9.68 -9.97 12.88
CA ASP A 76 9.43 -8.81 13.75
C ASP A 76 8.80 -7.68 12.99
N GLN A 77 9.21 -7.48 11.75
CA GLN A 77 8.67 -6.42 10.92
C GLN A 77 7.23 -6.71 10.51
N ILE A 78 6.93 -7.96 10.25
CA ILE A 78 5.57 -8.37 9.89
C ILE A 78 4.63 -8.15 11.07
N ILE A 79 5.07 -8.54 12.27
CA ILE A 79 4.26 -8.39 13.47
C ILE A 79 3.99 -6.90 13.75
N GLY A 80 4.97 -6.05 13.48
CA GLY A 80 4.82 -4.61 13.72
C GLY A 80 4.28 -3.81 12.54
N LEU A 81 3.93 -4.47 11.44
CA LEU A 81 3.46 -3.76 10.25
C LEU A 81 2.16 -3.04 10.53
N THR A 82 2.11 -1.75 10.21
CA THR A 82 0.92 -0.93 10.43
C THR A 82 0.27 -0.55 9.10
N VAL A 83 -0.97 -0.08 9.19
CA VAL A 83 -1.65 0.44 8.01
C VAL A 83 -0.90 1.63 7.45
N GLY A 84 -0.31 2.46 8.33
CA GLY A 84 0.53 3.57 7.88
C GLY A 84 1.74 3.12 7.08
N ASP A 85 2.35 2.00 7.49
CA ASP A 85 3.48 1.44 6.75
C ASP A 85 3.05 1.02 5.34
N VAL A 86 1.88 0.42 5.21
CA VAL A 86 1.35 0.03 3.92
C VAL A 86 1.08 1.25 3.05
N ALA A 87 0.48 2.29 3.64
CA ALA A 87 0.22 3.52 2.91
C ALA A 87 1.51 4.16 2.43
N ALA A 88 2.55 4.17 3.27
CA ALA A 88 3.84 4.71 2.88
C ALA A 88 4.49 3.91 1.75
N TYR A 89 4.36 2.59 1.81
CA TYR A 89 4.87 1.73 0.74
C TYR A 89 4.18 2.05 -0.58
N VAL A 90 2.85 2.18 -0.55
CA VAL A 90 2.08 2.50 -1.75
C VAL A 90 2.49 3.85 -2.31
N ALA A 91 2.65 4.84 -1.44
CA ALA A 91 3.04 6.19 -1.87
C ALA A 91 4.38 6.16 -2.58
N ALA A 92 5.34 5.41 -2.03
CA ALA A 92 6.67 5.33 -2.61
C ALA A 92 6.65 4.64 -3.98
N ARG A 93 5.87 3.60 -4.11
CA ARG A 93 5.81 2.86 -5.36
C ARG A 93 4.98 3.57 -6.41
N ARG A 94 3.89 4.16 -6.00
CA ARG A 94 3.03 4.90 -6.91
C ARG A 94 3.77 6.07 -7.57
N ASP A 95 4.61 6.73 -6.80
CA ASP A 95 5.29 7.94 -7.28
C ASP A 95 6.50 7.63 -8.15
N ALA A 96 7.12 6.46 -7.99
CA ALA A 96 8.34 6.14 -8.72
C ALA A 96 8.18 6.24 -10.23
N PRO A 97 7.12 5.69 -10.83
CA PRO A 97 6.99 5.78 -12.30
C PRO A 97 6.87 7.20 -12.79
N ARG A 98 6.31 8.09 -11.99
CA ARG A 98 6.13 9.47 -12.39
C ARG A 98 7.45 10.16 -12.60
N ALA A 99 8.38 9.90 -11.70
CA ALA A 99 9.71 10.46 -11.84
C ALA A 99 10.38 9.95 -13.10
N GLU A 100 10.20 8.71 -13.41
CA GLU A 100 10.77 8.11 -14.60
C GLU A 100 10.17 8.68 -15.86
N SER A 101 8.87 8.85 -15.86
CA SER A 101 8.24 9.32 -17.08
C SER A 101 8.61 10.75 -17.37
N ALA A 102 8.96 11.52 -16.40
CA ALA A 102 9.45 12.85 -16.67
C ALA A 102 10.68 12.80 -17.56
N GLY A 103 11.39 11.73 -17.47
CA GLY A 103 12.55 11.53 -18.30
C GLY A 103 12.20 11.06 -19.67
N GLY A 104 11.15 11.08 -19.99
CA GLY A 104 10.92 10.71 -21.24
C GLY A 104 10.43 9.42 -21.44
N GLY A 105 10.38 9.42 -21.09
CA GLY A 105 9.96 8.60 -21.48
C GLY A 105 9.86 7.96 -22.28
N ALA A 106 9.94 8.16 -22.27
CA ALA A 106 9.82 7.59 -22.98
C ALA A 106 10.05 6.57 -23.39
N GLY A 107 10.19 6.45 -23.21
CA GLY A 107 10.19 5.54 -23.53
C GLY A 107 10.63 5.03 -24.02
N ALA A 108 10.93 5.19 -24.08
CA ALA A 108 11.17 4.59 -24.64
C ALA A 108 11.55 4.07 -24.99
N PRO A 109 11.70 3.95 -25.10
CA PRO A 109 11.96 3.26 -25.49
C PRO A 109 12.28 2.68 -25.87
N PRO A 110 12.40 2.61 -25.88
CA PRO A 110 12.63 1.87 -26.28
C PRO A 110 12.84 1.15 -26.55
N ALA A 111 12.81 1.07 -26.35
CA ALA A 111 12.91 0.31 -26.60
C ALA A 111 12.93 -0.40 -26.68
N GLY A 112 12.93 -0.41 -26.47
CA GLY A 112 12.76 -1.15 -26.54
C GLY A 112 12.62 -1.28 -26.45
N GLY A 113 12.45 -0.92 -26.04
CA GLY A 113 12.11 -1.24 -25.94
C GLY A 113 11.92 -1.05 -25.87
N GLY A 114 11.92 -0.89 -25.63
CA GLY A 114 11.58 -0.90 -25.59
C GLY A 114 11.59 -1.01 -25.55
#